data_65f66e185604cf9cdcae7974aa602ef0
#
_entry.id   65f66e185604cf9cdcae7974aa602ef0
#
_cell.length_a   1.000
_cell.length_b   1.000
_cell.length_c   1.000
_cell.angle_alpha   90.00
_cell.angle_beta   90.00
_cell.angle_gamma   90.00
#
_symmetry.space_group_name_H-M   'P 1'
#
loop_
_entity.id
_entity.type
_entity.pdbx_description
1 polymer ?
#
loop_
_entity_poly.entity_id
_entity_poly.type
_entity_poly.pdbx_seq_one_letter_code
_entity_poly.pdbx_strand_id
1 'polypeptide(L)'
;MFKGENKAMAKEIVAMILAGGRGSRLYALTQKTAKPAVSFGGKYRIVDFPLSNCVNSNIDTVGIATQYQPQKLNEYIGNGQPWDLDRLYGGVHTLPPYEQAKGTDWYKGTANAIYQNISFIDSYDPEYVIILSGDQICKQDYADFLRFHKEKGAEFSVAVMEVDWKEASRFGLMVADEDDRITEFQEKPPVPKSNLASMGIYIFNWDILKKYLEEDEADPNSKNDFGMNIIPALLRDGRKMYAYHFNGYWRDVGTIDSLWEANMEVLDPENSGIDILSLIHISEPTRHSLIS
;
A
#
# COMPACT_ATOMS: atom_id res chain seq x y z
N MET A 1 26.01 -1.85 25.18
CA MET A 1 25.60 -3.07 25.90
C MET A 1 24.17 -2.89 26.41
N PHE A 2 23.20 -2.86 25.50
CA PHE A 2 21.76 -2.83 25.78
C PHE A 2 21.06 -3.68 24.72
N LYS A 3 21.13 -5.00 24.87
CA LYS A 3 20.51 -6.01 23.97
C LYS A 3 19.34 -6.73 24.67
N GLY A 4 18.58 -6.07 25.55
CA GLY A 4 17.62 -6.78 26.40
C GLY A 4 16.24 -6.17 26.52
N GLU A 5 15.95 -4.98 26.00
CA GLU A 5 14.71 -4.27 26.35
C GLU A 5 13.71 -3.98 25.21
N ASN A 6 14.01 -4.36 23.95
CA ASN A 6 13.13 -3.98 22.82
C ASN A 6 12.07 -5.03 22.42
N LYS A 7 11.97 -6.17 23.10
CA LYS A 7 10.98 -7.19 22.74
C LYS A 7 9.52 -6.81 23.04
N ALA A 8 9.31 -5.78 23.87
CA ALA A 8 7.97 -5.28 24.23
C ALA A 8 7.36 -4.32 23.16
N MET A 9 8.14 -3.90 22.15
CA MET A 9 7.72 -2.97 21.11
C MET A 9 7.72 -3.57 19.71
N ALA A 10 8.10 -4.84 19.54
CA ALA A 10 8.07 -5.51 18.25
C ALA A 10 6.64 -5.57 17.73
N LYS A 11 6.45 -5.16 16.48
CA LYS A 11 5.16 -5.25 15.77
C LYS A 11 5.18 -6.45 14.84
N GLU A 12 4.06 -7.14 14.74
CA GLU A 12 3.97 -8.25 13.78
C GLU A 12 4.09 -7.72 12.34
N ILE A 13 3.40 -6.60 12.06
CA ILE A 13 3.37 -5.98 10.74
C ILE A 13 3.39 -4.45 10.85
N VAL A 14 4.11 -3.82 9.93
CA VAL A 14 4.12 -2.36 9.73
C VAL A 14 3.58 -2.05 8.34
N ALA A 15 2.73 -1.02 8.23
CA ALA A 15 2.23 -0.55 6.94
C ALA A 15 3.06 0.62 6.40
N MET A 16 3.32 0.60 5.10
CA MET A 16 3.95 1.69 4.37
C MET A 16 3.05 2.14 3.21
N ILE A 17 2.51 3.35 3.29
CA ILE A 17 1.65 3.93 2.26
C ILE A 17 2.52 4.80 1.33
N LEU A 18 2.53 4.48 0.05
CA LEU A 18 3.22 5.24 -0.99
C LEU A 18 2.33 6.40 -1.46
N ALA A 19 2.65 7.61 -1.05
CA ALA A 19 1.87 8.83 -1.28
C ALA A 19 2.66 9.91 -2.03
N GLY A 20 3.79 9.56 -2.68
CA GLY A 20 4.74 10.50 -3.28
C GLY A 20 4.48 10.86 -4.74
N GLY A 21 3.52 10.24 -5.42
CA GLY A 21 3.27 10.42 -6.84
C GLY A 21 2.69 11.79 -7.21
N ARG A 22 3.08 12.35 -8.38
CA ARG A 22 2.60 13.66 -8.87
C ARG A 22 1.11 13.69 -9.23
N GLY A 23 0.50 12.54 -9.57
CA GLY A 23 -0.92 12.47 -9.96
C GLY A 23 -1.28 13.30 -11.18
N SER A 24 -0.34 13.50 -12.13
CA SER A 24 -0.48 14.45 -13.25
C SER A 24 -1.72 14.22 -14.13
N ARG A 25 -2.24 12.99 -14.18
CA ARG A 25 -3.44 12.63 -14.93
C ARG A 25 -4.75 13.15 -14.31
N LEU A 26 -4.70 13.70 -13.09
CA LEU A 26 -5.82 14.37 -12.44
C LEU A 26 -5.80 15.90 -12.64
N TYR A 27 -4.86 16.41 -13.45
CA TYR A 27 -4.76 17.80 -13.91
C TYR A 27 -4.93 18.84 -12.77
N ALA A 28 -5.98 19.66 -12.83
CA ALA A 28 -6.23 20.74 -11.89
C ALA A 28 -6.39 20.27 -10.44
N LEU A 29 -6.86 19.03 -10.20
CA LEU A 29 -7.08 18.49 -8.85
C LEU A 29 -5.76 18.26 -8.10
N THR A 30 -4.67 18.02 -8.83
CA THR A 30 -3.36 17.70 -8.23
C THR A 30 -2.30 18.77 -8.42
N GLN A 31 -2.63 19.93 -9.01
CA GLN A 31 -1.67 21.03 -9.15
C GLN A 31 -1.14 21.56 -7.80
N LYS A 32 -1.98 21.60 -6.78
CA LYS A 32 -1.66 22.13 -5.44
C LYS A 32 -1.98 21.13 -4.31
N THR A 33 -2.14 19.85 -4.64
CA THR A 33 -2.58 18.85 -3.68
C THR A 33 -2.03 17.48 -4.11
N ALA A 34 -1.46 16.74 -3.19
CA ALA A 34 -1.07 15.35 -3.44
C ALA A 34 -2.30 14.50 -3.80
N LYS A 35 -2.16 13.53 -4.71
CA LYS A 35 -3.27 12.65 -5.14
C LYS A 35 -4.00 11.99 -3.96
N PRO A 36 -3.34 11.46 -2.92
CA PRO A 36 -4.01 10.89 -1.76
C PRO A 36 -4.89 11.87 -0.97
N ALA A 37 -4.64 13.18 -1.10
CA ALA A 37 -5.43 14.22 -0.44
C ALA A 37 -6.59 14.75 -1.29
N VAL A 38 -6.83 14.20 -2.48
CA VAL A 38 -7.98 14.55 -3.32
C VAL A 38 -9.26 14.05 -2.66
N SER A 39 -10.32 14.87 -2.68
CA SER A 39 -11.61 14.55 -2.09
C SER A 39 -12.31 13.41 -2.84
N PHE A 40 -13.00 12.56 -2.07
CA PHE A 40 -13.76 11.42 -2.56
C PHE A 40 -15.04 11.25 -1.76
N GLY A 41 -16.15 10.90 -2.44
CA GLY A 41 -17.44 10.64 -1.78
C GLY A 41 -18.00 11.82 -0.99
N GLY A 42 -17.60 13.06 -1.30
CA GLY A 42 -18.06 14.29 -0.64
C GLY A 42 -17.55 14.52 0.78
N LYS A 43 -17.08 13.49 1.48
CA LYS A 43 -16.69 13.56 2.90
C LYS A 43 -15.23 13.17 3.12
N TYR A 44 -14.71 12.23 2.34
CA TYR A 44 -13.40 11.60 2.52
C TYR A 44 -12.35 12.12 1.55
N ARG A 45 -11.14 11.63 1.73
CA ARG A 45 -10.03 11.73 0.78
C ARG A 45 -9.57 10.32 0.41
N ILE A 46 -8.83 10.19 -0.67
CA ILE A 46 -8.36 8.88 -1.15
C ILE A 46 -7.54 8.14 -0.05
N VAL A 47 -6.72 8.88 0.71
CA VAL A 47 -5.89 8.30 1.79
C VAL A 47 -6.70 7.70 2.95
N ASP A 48 -7.97 8.07 3.12
CA ASP A 48 -8.81 7.52 4.18
C ASP A 48 -9.02 6.00 4.03
N PHE A 49 -9.04 5.51 2.80
CA PHE A 49 -9.24 4.09 2.51
C PHE A 49 -8.11 3.21 3.03
N PRO A 50 -6.83 3.40 2.61
CA PRO A 50 -5.75 2.59 3.14
C PRO A 50 -5.54 2.78 4.64
N LEU A 51 -5.76 3.98 5.22
CA LEU A 51 -5.68 4.20 6.66
C LEU A 51 -6.77 3.44 7.41
N SER A 52 -8.02 3.51 6.95
CA SER A 52 -9.14 2.79 7.55
C SER A 52 -8.94 1.27 7.45
N ASN A 53 -8.49 0.77 6.30
CA ASN A 53 -8.18 -0.65 6.13
C ASN A 53 -7.07 -1.10 7.10
N CYS A 54 -6.01 -0.30 7.33
CA CYS A 54 -4.98 -0.62 8.32
C CYS A 54 -5.57 -0.78 9.72
N VAL A 55 -6.33 0.19 10.18
CA VAL A 55 -6.93 0.17 11.52
C VAL A 55 -7.89 -1.01 11.68
N ASN A 56 -8.71 -1.27 10.65
CA ASN A 56 -9.66 -2.38 10.64
C ASN A 56 -9.00 -3.74 10.69
N SER A 57 -7.79 -3.82 10.18
CA SER A 57 -6.94 -5.02 10.17
C SER A 57 -6.00 -5.09 11.38
N ASN A 58 -6.20 -4.24 12.41
CA ASN A 58 -5.34 -4.12 13.60
C ASN A 58 -3.88 -3.73 13.29
N ILE A 59 -3.63 -3.08 12.17
CA ILE A 59 -2.32 -2.51 11.84
C ILE A 59 -2.28 -1.08 12.39
N ASP A 60 -1.58 -0.90 13.48
CA ASP A 60 -1.55 0.34 14.26
C ASP A 60 -0.27 1.18 14.05
N THR A 61 0.60 0.77 13.15
CA THR A 61 1.86 1.44 12.83
C THR A 61 1.94 1.66 11.34
N VAL A 62 1.83 2.91 10.92
CA VAL A 62 1.70 3.30 9.52
C VAL A 62 2.67 4.40 9.16
N GLY A 63 3.59 4.14 8.24
CA GLY A 63 4.43 5.15 7.60
C GLY A 63 3.81 5.62 6.28
N ILE A 64 3.74 6.92 6.06
CA ILE A 64 3.24 7.50 4.79
C ILE A 64 4.39 8.22 4.10
N ALA A 65 4.93 7.64 3.04
CA ALA A 65 6.00 8.23 2.24
C ALA A 65 5.43 9.36 1.36
N THR A 66 5.68 10.60 1.75
CA THR A 66 5.16 11.80 1.08
C THR A 66 6.26 12.55 0.34
N GLN A 67 5.98 13.12 -0.84
CA GLN A 67 6.98 13.88 -1.60
C GLN A 67 6.36 15.06 -2.35
N TYR A 68 5.39 14.82 -3.23
CA TYR A 68 4.79 15.85 -4.05
C TYR A 68 3.64 16.55 -3.32
N GLN A 69 3.71 17.91 -3.22
CA GLN A 69 2.68 18.74 -2.59
C GLN A 69 2.18 18.20 -1.22
N PRO A 70 3.07 17.90 -0.27
CA PRO A 70 2.73 17.13 0.93
C PRO A 70 1.92 17.94 1.95
N GLN A 71 1.96 19.28 1.89
CA GLN A 71 1.43 20.15 2.95
C GLN A 71 -0.03 19.81 3.31
N LYS A 72 -0.93 19.84 2.33
CA LYS A 72 -2.36 19.55 2.58
C LYS A 72 -2.62 18.11 3.02
N LEU A 73 -1.81 17.18 2.54
CA LEU A 73 -1.90 15.80 2.98
C LEU A 73 -1.46 15.66 4.44
N ASN A 74 -0.33 16.26 4.80
CA ASN A 74 0.19 16.22 6.18
C ASN A 74 -0.74 16.95 7.15
N GLU A 75 -1.30 18.11 6.77
CA GLU A 75 -2.31 18.83 7.55
C GLU A 75 -3.57 17.98 7.79
N TYR A 76 -4.00 17.24 6.78
CA TYR A 76 -5.18 16.36 6.86
C TYR A 76 -4.94 15.13 7.74
N ILE A 77 -3.79 14.49 7.61
CA ILE A 77 -3.42 13.33 8.43
C ILE A 77 -3.21 13.75 9.88
N GLY A 78 -2.57 14.91 10.10
CA GLY A 78 -2.25 15.41 11.43
C GLY A 78 -1.48 14.36 12.24
N ASN A 79 -1.96 14.08 13.44
CA ASN A 79 -1.43 13.04 14.34
C ASN A 79 -2.14 11.68 14.19
N GLY A 80 -3.11 11.56 13.27
CA GLY A 80 -3.83 10.30 13.06
C GLY A 80 -5.06 10.08 13.94
N GLN A 81 -5.45 11.06 14.76
CA GLN A 81 -6.59 10.93 15.67
C GLN A 81 -7.90 10.47 14.97
N PRO A 82 -8.26 10.92 13.74
CA PRO A 82 -9.48 10.45 13.07
C PRO A 82 -9.54 8.95 12.82
N TRP A 83 -8.38 8.26 12.82
CA TRP A 83 -8.25 6.80 12.59
C TRP A 83 -7.76 6.05 13.83
N ASP A 84 -7.76 6.65 15.02
CA ASP A 84 -7.19 6.02 16.24
C ASP A 84 -5.69 5.66 16.09
N LEU A 85 -4.98 6.44 15.27
CA LEU A 85 -3.54 6.26 14.99
C LEU A 85 -2.66 7.32 15.72
N ASP A 86 -3.16 7.99 16.74
CA ASP A 86 -2.44 8.92 17.61
C ASP A 86 -1.82 8.21 18.83
N ARG A 87 -1.20 7.05 18.59
CA ARG A 87 -0.72 6.17 19.66
C ARG A 87 0.66 6.56 20.14
N LEU A 88 0.95 6.29 21.44
CA LEU A 88 2.26 6.51 22.04
C LEU A 88 3.34 5.61 21.42
N TYR A 89 2.97 4.36 21.03
CA TYR A 89 3.85 3.39 20.39
C TYR A 89 3.19 2.90 19.09
N GLY A 90 3.75 3.28 17.95
CA GLY A 90 3.15 3.11 16.66
C GLY A 90 2.45 4.39 16.19
N GLY A 91 1.24 4.27 15.62
CA GLY A 91 0.49 5.40 15.07
C GLY A 91 0.89 5.73 13.64
N VAL A 92 0.40 6.86 13.13
CA VAL A 92 0.72 7.31 11.79
C VAL A 92 1.88 8.29 11.77
N HIS A 93 2.81 8.09 10.83
CA HIS A 93 3.99 8.93 10.63
C HIS A 93 4.07 9.38 9.17
N THR A 94 4.16 10.68 8.93
CA THR A 94 4.49 11.18 7.60
C THR A 94 6.00 11.18 7.41
N LEU A 95 6.45 10.57 6.33
CA LEU A 95 7.84 10.31 6.02
C LEU A 95 8.21 11.06 4.72
N PRO A 96 8.65 12.32 4.81
CA PRO A 96 9.18 13.03 3.65
C PRO A 96 10.62 12.58 3.37
N PRO A 97 11.11 12.71 2.12
CA PRO A 97 12.52 12.56 1.84
C PRO A 97 13.32 13.59 2.65
N TYR A 98 14.49 13.21 3.13
CA TYR A 98 15.30 14.07 3.98
C TYR A 98 16.76 14.12 3.51
N GLU A 99 17.48 15.17 3.92
CA GLU A 99 18.88 15.32 3.63
C GLU A 99 19.70 14.29 4.40
N GLN A 100 20.50 13.53 3.67
CA GLN A 100 21.49 12.60 4.22
C GLN A 100 22.89 13.22 4.16
N ALA A 101 23.87 12.62 4.85
CA ALA A 101 25.25 13.10 4.84
C ALA A 101 25.88 13.20 3.43
N LYS A 102 25.30 12.51 2.44
CA LYS A 102 25.72 12.51 1.03
C LYS A 102 24.91 13.47 0.14
N GLY A 103 23.97 14.22 0.68
CA GLY A 103 23.09 15.15 -0.05
C GLY A 103 21.59 14.84 0.13
N THR A 104 20.74 15.69 -0.45
CA THR A 104 19.28 15.52 -0.44
C THR A 104 18.87 14.71 -1.64
N ASP A 105 18.32 13.52 -1.42
CA ASP A 105 17.77 12.67 -2.47
C ASP A 105 16.24 12.59 -2.35
N TRP A 106 15.55 13.09 -3.36
CA TRP A 106 14.13 12.78 -3.55
C TRP A 106 13.93 11.27 -3.74
N TYR A 107 12.75 10.75 -3.40
CA TYR A 107 12.42 9.37 -3.73
C TYR A 107 12.50 9.16 -5.25
N LYS A 108 13.43 8.31 -5.67
CA LYS A 108 13.72 8.02 -7.08
C LYS A 108 12.64 7.13 -7.71
N GLY A 109 11.99 6.31 -6.89
CA GLY A 109 10.95 5.37 -7.27
C GLY A 109 10.25 4.79 -6.05
N THR A 110 9.32 3.87 -6.27
CA THR A 110 8.50 3.26 -5.22
C THR A 110 9.34 2.41 -4.25
N ALA A 111 10.31 1.66 -4.74
CA ALA A 111 11.24 0.87 -3.92
C ALA A 111 12.20 1.77 -3.12
N ASN A 112 12.75 2.84 -3.74
CA ASN A 112 13.62 3.79 -3.06
C ASN A 112 12.89 4.52 -1.92
N ALA A 113 11.58 4.79 -2.05
CA ALA A 113 10.81 5.38 -0.97
C ALA A 113 10.77 4.48 0.28
N ILE A 114 10.74 3.17 0.11
CA ILE A 114 10.82 2.22 1.23
C ILE A 114 12.27 2.10 1.73
N TYR A 115 13.24 2.02 0.82
CA TYR A 115 14.67 1.97 1.16
C TYR A 115 15.09 3.12 2.07
N GLN A 116 14.74 4.36 1.72
CA GLN A 116 15.09 5.53 2.54
C GLN A 116 14.46 5.51 3.94
N ASN A 117 13.41 4.71 4.14
CA ASN A 117 12.69 4.57 5.40
C ASN A 117 12.94 3.23 6.13
N ILE A 118 13.99 2.50 5.78
CA ILE A 118 14.37 1.24 6.45
C ILE A 118 14.54 1.45 7.95
N SER A 119 15.18 2.54 8.38
CA SER A 119 15.39 2.84 9.80
C SER A 119 14.09 3.05 10.58
N PHE A 120 13.06 3.61 9.95
CA PHE A 120 11.73 3.73 10.53
C PHE A 120 11.12 2.32 10.75
N ILE A 121 11.15 1.47 9.74
CA ILE A 121 10.60 0.12 9.82
C ILE A 121 11.38 -0.71 10.84
N ASP A 122 12.71 -0.69 10.79
CA ASP A 122 13.59 -1.41 11.73
C ASP A 122 13.35 -1.03 13.19
N SER A 123 12.91 0.22 13.46
CA SER A 123 12.64 0.67 14.84
C SER A 123 11.50 -0.10 15.51
N TYR A 124 10.64 -0.77 14.74
CA TYR A 124 9.53 -1.58 15.21
C TYR A 124 9.80 -3.09 15.15
N ASP A 125 10.96 -3.51 14.60
CA ASP A 125 11.38 -4.92 14.45
C ASP A 125 10.25 -5.84 13.95
N PRO A 126 9.59 -5.52 12.81
CA PRO A 126 8.45 -6.27 12.33
C PRO A 126 8.89 -7.57 11.62
N GLU A 127 8.03 -8.59 11.67
CA GLU A 127 8.21 -9.78 10.84
C GLU A 127 7.78 -9.53 9.39
N TYR A 128 6.70 -8.73 9.23
CA TYR A 128 6.11 -8.42 7.92
C TYR A 128 6.01 -6.92 7.69
N VAL A 129 6.04 -6.53 6.41
CA VAL A 129 5.71 -5.18 5.97
C VAL A 129 4.66 -5.26 4.88
N ILE A 130 3.57 -4.48 5.03
CA ILE A 130 2.59 -4.29 3.97
C ILE A 130 2.86 -2.96 3.27
N ILE A 131 3.03 -3.02 1.95
CA ILE A 131 3.19 -1.85 1.09
C ILE A 131 1.85 -1.56 0.43
N LEU A 132 1.38 -0.33 0.56
CA LEU A 132 0.09 0.13 0.11
C LEU A 132 0.23 1.29 -0.86
N SER A 133 -0.56 1.29 -1.92
CA SER A 133 -0.71 2.47 -2.75
C SER A 133 -1.67 3.46 -2.08
N GLY A 134 -1.26 4.72 -1.96
CA GLY A 134 -2.06 5.80 -1.37
C GLY A 134 -3.04 6.44 -2.36
N ASP A 135 -3.29 5.84 -3.52
CA ASP A 135 -4.02 6.43 -4.64
C ASP A 135 -5.15 5.56 -5.21
N GLN A 136 -5.65 4.64 -4.39
CA GLN A 136 -6.70 3.68 -4.75
C GLN A 136 -7.86 3.74 -3.77
N ILE A 137 -9.04 3.34 -4.25
CA ILE A 137 -10.23 3.15 -3.43
C ILE A 137 -10.50 1.66 -3.33
N CYS A 138 -10.34 1.10 -2.13
CA CYS A 138 -10.71 -0.29 -1.85
C CYS A 138 -11.09 -0.46 -0.38
N LYS A 139 -11.93 -1.45 -0.11
CA LYS A 139 -12.25 -1.91 1.24
C LYS A 139 -11.72 -3.32 1.37
N GLN A 140 -10.61 -3.47 2.06
CA GLN A 140 -9.91 -4.75 2.20
C GLN A 140 -9.52 -5.01 3.65
N ASP A 141 -9.73 -6.24 4.11
CA ASP A 141 -9.16 -6.74 5.37
C ASP A 141 -7.74 -7.24 5.11
N TYR A 142 -6.76 -6.49 5.61
CA TYR A 142 -5.36 -6.87 5.49
C TYR A 142 -4.97 -8.01 6.46
N ALA A 143 -5.77 -8.28 7.50
CA ALA A 143 -5.53 -9.42 8.38
C ALA A 143 -5.77 -10.74 7.64
N ASP A 144 -6.80 -10.81 6.78
CA ASP A 144 -7.05 -11.95 5.92
C ASP A 144 -5.92 -12.16 4.90
N PHE A 145 -5.42 -11.06 4.34
CA PHE A 145 -4.30 -11.10 3.41
C PHE A 145 -3.00 -11.58 4.11
N LEU A 146 -2.73 -11.09 5.34
CA LEU A 146 -1.59 -11.55 6.12
C LEU A 146 -1.72 -13.04 6.51
N ARG A 147 -2.93 -13.49 6.85
CA ARG A 147 -3.18 -14.91 7.12
C ARG A 147 -2.85 -15.78 5.91
N PHE A 148 -3.33 -15.41 4.73
CA PHE A 148 -2.99 -16.09 3.48
C PHE A 148 -1.47 -16.14 3.25
N HIS A 149 -0.77 -15.03 3.43
CA HIS A 149 0.68 -14.96 3.30
C HIS A 149 1.39 -15.97 4.19
N LYS A 150 0.97 -16.09 5.45
CA LYS A 150 1.51 -17.04 6.43
C LYS A 150 1.17 -18.49 6.08
N GLU A 151 -0.07 -18.77 5.69
CA GLU A 151 -0.53 -20.11 5.33
C GLU A 151 0.19 -20.67 4.12
N LYS A 152 0.50 -19.85 3.12
CA LYS A 152 1.31 -20.22 1.94
C LYS A 152 2.82 -20.32 2.26
N GLY A 153 3.25 -19.87 3.44
CA GLY A 153 4.68 -19.74 3.77
C GLY A 153 5.40 -18.84 2.76
N ALA A 154 4.72 -17.78 2.33
CA ALA A 154 5.19 -16.86 1.33
C ALA A 154 6.34 -16.00 1.84
N GLU A 155 7.19 -15.53 0.92
CA GLU A 155 8.19 -14.49 1.15
C GLU A 155 7.71 -13.15 0.57
N PHE A 156 6.82 -13.24 -0.42
CA PHE A 156 6.11 -12.13 -1.06
C PHE A 156 4.69 -12.56 -1.40
N SER A 157 3.72 -11.72 -1.13
CA SER A 157 2.35 -11.87 -1.63
C SER A 157 1.84 -10.55 -2.20
N VAL A 158 1.07 -10.62 -3.26
CA VAL A 158 0.44 -9.47 -3.90
C VAL A 158 -1.07 -9.68 -3.98
N ALA A 159 -1.84 -8.65 -3.61
CA ALA A 159 -3.26 -8.66 -3.87
C ALA A 159 -3.51 -8.41 -5.37
N VAL A 160 -4.30 -9.29 -5.97
CA VAL A 160 -4.65 -9.24 -7.39
C VAL A 160 -6.16 -9.24 -7.57
N MET A 161 -6.61 -8.64 -8.67
CA MET A 161 -7.99 -8.66 -9.10
C MET A 161 -8.05 -8.98 -10.60
N GLU A 162 -9.06 -9.74 -11.01
CA GLU A 162 -9.36 -9.93 -12.41
C GLU A 162 -9.95 -8.64 -13.02
N VAL A 163 -9.36 -8.16 -14.10
CA VAL A 163 -9.82 -7.00 -14.85
C VAL A 163 -10.26 -7.40 -16.24
N ASP A 164 -11.04 -6.53 -16.91
CA ASP A 164 -11.36 -6.74 -18.32
C ASP A 164 -10.06 -6.83 -19.15
N TRP A 165 -9.98 -7.80 -20.04
CA TRP A 165 -8.82 -8.01 -20.94
C TRP A 165 -8.43 -6.76 -21.72
N LYS A 166 -9.40 -5.91 -22.05
CA LYS A 166 -9.17 -4.63 -22.75
C LYS A 166 -8.39 -3.62 -21.91
N GLU A 167 -8.50 -3.73 -20.58
CA GLU A 167 -7.82 -2.84 -19.65
C GLU A 167 -6.54 -3.43 -19.07
N ALA A 168 -6.33 -4.74 -19.22
CA ALA A 168 -5.24 -5.48 -18.60
C ALA A 168 -3.86 -4.85 -18.87
N SER A 169 -3.61 -4.35 -20.08
CA SER A 169 -2.32 -3.70 -20.47
C SER A 169 -2.02 -2.40 -19.71
N ARG A 170 -2.95 -1.88 -18.90
CA ARG A 170 -2.73 -0.70 -18.05
C ARG A 170 -2.03 -1.02 -16.73
N PHE A 171 -2.02 -2.30 -16.35
CA PHE A 171 -1.58 -2.77 -15.04
C PHE A 171 -0.35 -3.66 -15.12
N GLY A 172 0.34 -3.82 -14.00
CA GLY A 172 1.23 -4.94 -13.77
C GLY A 172 0.41 -6.21 -13.61
N LEU A 173 0.71 -7.24 -14.40
CA LEU A 173 -0.08 -8.46 -14.45
C LEU A 173 0.70 -9.63 -13.87
N MET A 174 0.04 -10.44 -13.04
CA MET A 174 0.58 -11.66 -12.49
C MET A 174 0.08 -12.86 -13.30
N VAL A 175 0.97 -13.80 -13.57
CA VAL A 175 0.62 -15.15 -14.03
C VAL A 175 0.87 -16.09 -12.87
N ALA A 176 -0.16 -16.78 -12.41
CA ALA A 176 -0.10 -17.71 -11.30
C ALA A 176 -0.52 -19.11 -11.74
N ASP A 177 -0.02 -20.13 -11.04
CA ASP A 177 -0.44 -21.51 -11.21
C ASP A 177 -1.71 -21.84 -10.37
N GLU A 178 -2.11 -23.12 -10.36
CA GLU A 178 -3.30 -23.59 -9.64
C GLU A 178 -3.21 -23.45 -8.12
N ASP A 179 -2.00 -23.30 -7.57
CA ASP A 179 -1.73 -23.08 -6.15
C ASP A 179 -1.56 -21.59 -5.80
N ASP A 180 -1.90 -20.67 -6.70
CA ASP A 180 -1.71 -19.22 -6.61
C ASP A 180 -0.23 -18.79 -6.62
N ARG A 181 0.71 -19.69 -6.92
CA ARG A 181 2.12 -19.34 -7.00
C ARG A 181 2.40 -18.54 -8.26
N ILE A 182 3.04 -17.38 -8.10
CA ILE A 182 3.38 -16.50 -9.22
C ILE A 182 4.54 -17.11 -10.00
N THR A 183 4.32 -17.32 -11.29
CA THR A 183 5.27 -17.89 -12.23
C THR A 183 5.84 -16.86 -13.20
N GLU A 184 5.08 -15.77 -13.50
CA GLU A 184 5.52 -14.68 -14.36
C GLU A 184 4.90 -13.35 -13.91
N PHE A 185 5.61 -12.27 -14.13
CA PHE A 185 5.13 -10.90 -13.95
C PHE A 185 5.36 -10.10 -15.24
N GLN A 186 4.36 -9.31 -15.64
CA GLN A 186 4.42 -8.46 -16.83
C GLN A 186 4.04 -7.03 -16.46
N GLU A 187 4.98 -6.09 -16.53
CA GLU A 187 4.68 -4.66 -16.27
C GLU A 187 4.09 -4.03 -17.52
N LYS A 188 2.79 -3.72 -17.49
CA LYS A 188 2.02 -3.04 -18.54
C LYS A 188 2.30 -3.58 -19.95
N PRO A 189 2.11 -4.88 -20.18
CA PRO A 189 2.47 -5.50 -21.44
C PRO A 189 1.54 -5.05 -22.57
N PRO A 190 2.05 -4.83 -23.80
CA PRO A 190 1.19 -4.52 -24.95
C PRO A 190 0.28 -5.69 -25.35
N VAL A 191 0.69 -6.91 -25.03
CA VAL A 191 -0.09 -8.15 -25.24
C VAL A 191 -0.13 -8.91 -23.92
N PRO A 192 -1.23 -8.80 -23.15
CA PRO A 192 -1.35 -9.47 -21.85
C PRO A 192 -1.42 -10.99 -21.99
N LYS A 193 -0.71 -11.72 -21.11
CA LYS A 193 -0.84 -13.18 -20.94
C LYS A 193 -1.84 -13.56 -19.84
N SER A 194 -2.19 -12.60 -18.98
CA SER A 194 -3.11 -12.77 -17.86
C SER A 194 -3.95 -11.50 -17.71
N ASN A 195 -5.08 -11.59 -17.04
CA ASN A 195 -5.89 -10.46 -16.61
C ASN A 195 -5.89 -10.28 -15.07
N LEU A 196 -4.97 -10.97 -14.36
CA LEU A 196 -4.77 -10.79 -12.94
C LEU A 196 -3.94 -9.53 -12.68
N ALA A 197 -4.62 -8.41 -12.48
CA ALA A 197 -3.99 -7.12 -12.24
C ALA A 197 -3.48 -7.02 -10.80
N SER A 198 -2.23 -6.60 -10.64
CA SER A 198 -1.70 -6.21 -9.34
C SER A 198 -2.42 -4.96 -8.83
N MET A 199 -2.93 -5.04 -7.62
CA MET A 199 -3.52 -3.89 -6.95
C MET A 199 -2.47 -2.92 -6.37
N GLY A 200 -1.16 -3.25 -6.47
CA GLY A 200 -0.12 -2.45 -5.82
C GLY A 200 -0.17 -2.54 -4.29
N ILE A 201 -0.72 -3.62 -3.78
CA ILE A 201 -0.80 -3.96 -2.36
C ILE A 201 0.01 -5.23 -2.16
N TYR A 202 1.10 -5.14 -1.37
CA TYR A 202 2.08 -6.19 -1.22
C TYR A 202 2.33 -6.52 0.25
N ILE A 203 2.51 -7.79 0.60
CA ILE A 203 3.08 -8.21 1.88
C ILE A 203 4.42 -8.89 1.61
N PHE A 204 5.42 -8.52 2.40
CA PHE A 204 6.76 -9.09 2.37
C PHE A 204 7.19 -9.53 3.77
N ASN A 205 7.98 -10.58 3.85
CA ASN A 205 8.86 -10.77 5.00
C ASN A 205 9.87 -9.62 5.02
N TRP A 206 10.00 -8.95 6.16
CA TRP A 206 10.78 -7.71 6.21
C TRP A 206 12.26 -7.93 5.91
N ASP A 207 12.86 -8.99 6.44
CA ASP A 207 14.26 -9.35 6.20
C ASP A 207 14.56 -9.56 4.70
N ILE A 208 13.62 -10.20 4.00
CA ILE A 208 13.73 -10.45 2.56
C ILE A 208 13.62 -9.12 1.79
N LEU A 209 12.57 -8.31 2.05
CA LEU A 209 12.40 -7.04 1.35
C LEU A 209 13.61 -6.13 1.57
N LYS A 210 14.08 -5.99 2.81
CA LYS A 210 15.21 -5.14 3.16
C LYS A 210 16.45 -5.48 2.33
N LYS A 211 16.78 -6.77 2.22
CA LYS A 211 17.91 -7.24 1.39
C LYS A 211 17.77 -6.79 -0.06
N TYR A 212 16.61 -7.00 -0.68
CA TYR A 212 16.40 -6.62 -2.08
C TYR A 212 16.38 -5.09 -2.29
N LEU A 213 15.92 -4.32 -1.32
CA LEU A 213 15.99 -2.85 -1.38
C LEU A 213 17.44 -2.34 -1.32
N GLU A 214 18.28 -2.94 -0.47
CA GLU A 214 19.70 -2.61 -0.36
C GLU A 214 20.47 -2.99 -1.66
N GLU A 215 20.19 -4.15 -2.23
CA GLU A 215 20.76 -4.59 -3.50
C GLU A 215 20.31 -3.69 -4.68
N ASP A 216 19.03 -3.31 -4.71
CA ASP A 216 18.46 -2.46 -5.75
C ASP A 216 19.04 -1.03 -5.72
N GLU A 217 19.19 -0.44 -4.54
CA GLU A 217 19.81 0.90 -4.40
C GLU A 217 21.30 0.90 -4.77
N ALA A 218 21.98 -0.24 -4.62
CA ALA A 218 23.38 -0.39 -5.02
C ALA A 218 23.56 -0.49 -6.56
N ASP A 219 22.51 -0.83 -7.31
CA ASP A 219 22.56 -0.89 -8.77
C ASP A 219 22.31 0.49 -9.39
N PRO A 220 23.33 1.13 -10.02
CA PRO A 220 23.17 2.44 -10.64
C PRO A 220 22.23 2.46 -11.84
N ASN A 221 21.86 1.29 -12.40
CA ASN A 221 20.94 1.16 -13.52
C ASN A 221 19.50 0.89 -13.07
N SER A 222 19.27 0.69 -11.79
CA SER A 222 17.95 0.46 -11.25
C SER A 222 17.02 1.67 -11.49
N LYS A 223 15.73 1.37 -11.67
CA LYS A 223 14.64 2.37 -11.65
C LYS A 223 14.10 2.59 -10.25
N ASN A 224 14.59 1.83 -9.27
CA ASN A 224 14.15 1.86 -7.88
C ASN A 224 12.63 1.66 -7.74
N ASP A 225 12.07 0.72 -8.50
CA ASP A 225 10.64 0.48 -8.61
C ASP A 225 10.29 -0.98 -8.33
N PHE A 226 9.18 -1.21 -7.61
CA PHE A 226 8.75 -2.57 -7.27
C PHE A 226 8.47 -3.41 -8.51
N GLY A 227 7.72 -2.89 -9.47
CA GLY A 227 7.35 -3.62 -10.69
C GLY A 227 8.53 -3.83 -11.63
N MET A 228 9.40 -2.83 -11.77
CA MET A 228 10.51 -2.91 -12.73
C MET A 228 11.74 -3.65 -12.17
N ASN A 229 11.95 -3.65 -10.86
CA ASN A 229 13.19 -4.14 -10.26
C ASN A 229 12.96 -5.22 -9.20
N ILE A 230 12.22 -4.93 -8.13
CA ILE A 230 12.10 -5.82 -6.97
C ILE A 230 11.38 -7.12 -7.31
N ILE A 231 10.17 -7.03 -7.91
CA ILE A 231 9.36 -8.22 -8.26
C ILE A 231 10.09 -9.11 -9.29
N PRO A 232 10.69 -8.57 -10.38
CA PRO A 232 11.48 -9.37 -11.29
C PRO A 232 12.72 -10.03 -10.64
N ALA A 233 13.38 -9.35 -9.70
CA ALA A 233 14.51 -9.92 -8.97
C ALA A 233 14.09 -11.11 -8.09
N LEU A 234 13.00 -10.97 -7.34
CA LEU A 234 12.43 -12.07 -6.53
C LEU A 234 12.05 -13.29 -7.39
N LEU A 235 11.43 -13.05 -8.56
CA LEU A 235 11.08 -14.12 -9.51
C LEU A 235 12.32 -14.84 -10.04
N ARG A 236 13.32 -14.09 -10.48
CA ARG A 236 14.59 -14.63 -10.99
C ARG A 236 15.28 -15.52 -9.96
N ASP A 237 15.21 -15.13 -8.68
CA ASP A 237 15.84 -15.85 -7.57
C ASP A 237 14.98 -17.01 -7.03
N GLY A 238 13.80 -17.25 -7.65
CA GLY A 238 12.92 -18.37 -7.33
C GLY A 238 12.23 -18.27 -5.97
N ARG A 239 12.04 -17.05 -5.46
CA ARG A 239 11.38 -16.79 -4.17
C ARG A 239 9.95 -17.32 -4.14
N LYS A 240 9.44 -17.55 -2.94
CA LYS A 240 8.07 -18.00 -2.72
C LYS A 240 7.11 -16.83 -2.84
N MET A 241 6.54 -16.67 -4.02
CA MET A 241 5.68 -15.55 -4.40
C MET A 241 4.27 -16.04 -4.69
N TYR A 242 3.25 -15.40 -4.10
CA TYR A 242 1.86 -15.83 -4.23
C TYR A 242 0.91 -14.67 -4.54
N ALA A 243 -0.12 -14.95 -5.34
CA ALA A 243 -1.20 -14.05 -5.70
C ALA A 243 -2.40 -14.27 -4.76
N TYR A 244 -2.77 -13.23 -4.01
CA TYR A 244 -3.97 -13.21 -3.19
C TYR A 244 -5.14 -12.65 -4.00
N HIS A 245 -6.10 -13.48 -4.34
CA HIS A 245 -7.29 -13.06 -5.09
C HIS A 245 -8.22 -12.24 -4.21
N PHE A 246 -8.21 -10.93 -4.45
CA PHE A 246 -9.11 -10.02 -3.77
C PHE A 246 -10.49 -10.06 -4.43
N ASN A 247 -11.52 -10.24 -3.60
CA ASN A 247 -12.91 -10.23 -4.03
C ASN A 247 -13.66 -9.12 -3.29
N GLY A 248 -13.74 -7.96 -3.91
CA GLY A 248 -14.38 -6.79 -3.33
C GLY A 248 -14.28 -5.57 -4.25
N TYR A 249 -14.69 -4.42 -3.75
CA TYR A 249 -14.61 -3.17 -4.51
C TYR A 249 -13.17 -2.63 -4.53
N TRP A 250 -12.68 -2.41 -5.74
CA TRP A 250 -11.40 -1.77 -6.01
C TRP A 250 -11.47 -0.87 -7.24
N ARG A 251 -10.91 0.34 -7.13
CA ARG A 251 -10.76 1.29 -8.24
C ARG A 251 -9.42 2.01 -8.17
N ASP A 252 -8.68 1.98 -9.28
CA ASP A 252 -7.58 2.93 -9.51
C ASP A 252 -8.17 4.26 -9.99
N VAL A 253 -8.17 5.26 -9.12
CA VAL A 253 -8.67 6.61 -9.43
C VAL A 253 -7.57 7.49 -10.02
N GLY A 254 -6.87 6.98 -11.01
CA GLY A 254 -5.71 7.60 -11.65
C GLY A 254 -6.03 8.66 -12.69
N THR A 255 -7.27 8.74 -13.17
CA THR A 255 -7.74 9.73 -14.16
C THR A 255 -8.99 10.43 -13.65
N ILE A 256 -9.38 11.56 -14.28
CA ILE A 256 -10.60 12.29 -13.90
C ILE A 256 -11.82 11.42 -14.13
N ASP A 257 -11.87 10.67 -15.24
CA ASP A 257 -12.98 9.80 -15.58
C ASP A 257 -13.13 8.67 -14.54
N SER A 258 -12.04 7.97 -14.21
CA SER A 258 -12.07 6.90 -13.20
C SER A 258 -12.40 7.42 -11.80
N LEU A 259 -11.95 8.63 -11.44
CA LEU A 259 -12.31 9.27 -10.18
C LEU A 259 -13.79 9.63 -10.15
N TRP A 260 -14.34 10.18 -11.26
CA TRP A 260 -15.75 10.52 -11.37
C TRP A 260 -16.63 9.26 -11.30
N GLU A 261 -16.30 8.23 -12.08
CA GLU A 261 -17.01 6.95 -12.09
C GLU A 261 -17.05 6.34 -10.69
N ALA A 262 -15.90 6.26 -10.00
CA ALA A 262 -15.83 5.75 -8.64
C ALA A 262 -16.69 6.58 -7.66
N ASN A 263 -16.76 7.91 -7.82
CA ASN A 263 -17.65 8.75 -7.02
C ASN A 263 -19.15 8.49 -7.32
N MET A 264 -19.50 8.13 -8.56
CA MET A 264 -20.88 7.78 -8.91
C MET A 264 -21.25 6.39 -8.39
N GLU A 265 -20.34 5.43 -8.47
CA GLU A 265 -20.55 4.06 -7.99
C GLU A 265 -20.87 4.00 -6.48
N VAL A 266 -20.20 4.81 -5.66
CA VAL A 266 -20.44 4.82 -4.21
C VAL A 266 -21.76 5.46 -3.79
N LEU A 267 -22.51 6.08 -4.72
CA LEU A 267 -23.88 6.55 -4.47
C LEU A 267 -24.89 5.39 -4.51
N ASP A 268 -24.49 4.24 -5.03
CA ASP A 268 -25.30 3.02 -5.09
C ASP A 268 -24.58 1.88 -4.35
N PRO A 269 -24.65 1.84 -3.01
CA PRO A 269 -23.95 0.85 -2.20
C PRO A 269 -24.39 -0.60 -2.46
N GLU A 270 -25.64 -0.81 -2.89
CA GLU A 270 -26.17 -2.14 -3.19
C GLU A 270 -25.47 -2.76 -4.40
N ASN A 271 -25.19 -1.97 -5.43
CA ASN A 271 -24.49 -2.44 -6.63
C ASN A 271 -22.96 -2.35 -6.52
N SER A 272 -22.42 -1.32 -5.87
CA SER A 272 -20.97 -1.18 -5.71
C SER A 272 -20.37 -2.09 -4.64
N GLY A 273 -21.17 -2.53 -3.67
CA GLY A 273 -20.71 -3.32 -2.53
C GLY A 273 -19.85 -2.52 -1.53
N ILE A 274 -19.78 -1.18 -1.69
CA ILE A 274 -19.06 -0.30 -0.77
C ILE A 274 -20.00 0.75 -0.18
N ASP A 275 -20.14 0.75 1.15
CA ASP A 275 -20.85 1.79 1.89
C ASP A 275 -19.86 2.76 2.51
N ILE A 276 -19.76 3.95 1.92
CA ILE A 276 -18.87 5.00 2.41
C ILE A 276 -19.39 5.74 3.65
N LEU A 277 -20.67 5.61 4.00
CA LEU A 277 -21.21 6.26 5.19
C LEU A 277 -20.61 5.65 6.46
N SER A 278 -20.16 4.42 6.37
CA SER A 278 -19.49 3.69 7.44
C SER A 278 -17.97 3.67 7.34
N LEU A 279 -17.32 4.32 6.36
CA LEU A 279 -15.93 4.04 6.00
C LEU A 279 -14.92 4.30 7.10
N ILE A 280 -14.93 5.45 7.76
CA ILE A 280 -14.02 5.75 8.88
C ILE A 280 -14.48 5.01 10.15
N HIS A 281 -15.78 4.78 10.28
CA HIS A 281 -16.40 4.01 11.35
C HIS A 281 -16.81 2.60 10.93
N ILE A 282 -16.48 2.19 9.71
CA ILE A 282 -16.66 0.82 9.22
C ILE A 282 -16.09 -0.17 10.17
N SER A 283 -15.21 0.29 10.93
CA SER A 283 -14.47 -0.54 11.81
C SER A 283 -14.71 -0.27 13.24
N GLU A 284 -15.77 0.36 13.57
CA GLU A 284 -16.18 -0.10 14.89
C GLU A 284 -16.41 -1.61 14.73
N PRO A 285 -15.45 -2.48 15.15
CA PRO A 285 -15.87 -3.78 15.57
C PRO A 285 -16.99 -3.42 16.53
N THR A 286 -18.18 -3.94 16.31
CA THR A 286 -19.17 -4.03 17.35
C THR A 286 -18.49 -4.75 18.51
N ARG A 287 -17.66 -4.04 19.24
CA ARG A 287 -17.38 -4.36 20.60
C ARG A 287 -18.75 -4.15 21.26
N HIS A 288 -19.52 -5.21 21.22
CA HIS A 288 -20.47 -5.41 22.27
C HIS A 288 -19.65 -5.28 23.54
N SER A 289 -19.55 -4.06 24.07
CA SER A 289 -19.23 -3.85 25.45
C SER A 289 -20.30 -4.63 26.19
N LEU A 290 -19.98 -5.85 26.56
CA LEU A 290 -20.61 -6.51 27.68
C LEU A 290 -20.31 -5.65 28.89
N ILE A 291 -21.09 -4.58 29.04
CA ILE A 291 -21.28 -3.93 30.34
C ILE A 291 -22.22 -4.87 31.05
N SER A 292 -21.64 -5.76 31.81
CA SER A 292 -22.32 -6.45 32.90
C SER A 292 -22.15 -5.64 34.18
#